data_8c767e59774a0787a1b7804e393d8463
#
_entry.id   8c767e59774a0787a1b7804e393d8463
#
_cell.length_a   1.000
_cell.length_b   1.000
_cell.length_c   1.000
_cell.angle_alpha   90.00
_cell.angle_beta   90.00
_cell.angle_gamma   90.00
#
_symmetry.space_group_name_H-M   'P 1'
#
loop_
_entity.id
_entity.type
_entity.pdbx_description
1 polymer ?
#
loop_
_entity_poly.entity_id
_entity_poly.type
_entity_poly.pdbx_seq_one_letter_code
_entity_poly.pdbx_strand_id
1 'polypeptide(L)'
;MAYLNFPTNPSPGDTNTVGSKTYTWNGYAWIVTGQSITATSLISTGPVLILNTTNSTSSTTGALVVSGGAGFGADVYIDGNLYVQGQTLLTTSSFNVDISEGTDIDIVIDNTVTNLVKFYNISTLDSVTLRGSTTTHSLTITDDTESTSTTTGALVITGGLGVGKRINCESIRIADAILDSSQVSVNTSATTVIDAYHISEFRSAKYLIQIDEGSGALADFELIEILLVVDNSGTVYATEYGVVTSGGDLGTFSSSLLPDNFVRLYFTAYNATNKVIRVLRTGMAP
;
A
#
# COMPACT_ATOMS: atom_id res chain seq x y z
N MET A 1 -0.17 85.46 19.79
CA MET A 1 -0.83 84.13 19.67
C MET A 1 -2.04 84.33 18.78
N ALA A 2 -2.18 83.61 17.69
CA ALA A 2 -3.39 83.64 16.89
C ALA A 2 -4.48 82.92 17.61
N TYR A 3 -5.57 83.58 17.97
CA TYR A 3 -6.72 82.97 18.56
C TYR A 3 -7.43 82.14 17.50
N LEU A 4 -7.71 80.86 17.80
CA LEU A 4 -8.57 80.02 17.00
C LEU A 4 -10.00 80.55 17.09
N ASN A 5 -10.49 81.23 16.09
CA ASN A 5 -11.85 81.76 16.01
C ASN A 5 -12.71 80.84 15.14
N PHE A 6 -13.52 80.02 15.78
CA PHE A 6 -14.46 79.14 15.07
C PHE A 6 -15.86 79.80 15.01
N PRO A 7 -16.64 79.57 13.95
CA PRO A 7 -18.04 79.98 13.87
C PRO A 7 -18.86 79.52 15.12
N THR A 8 -19.73 80.40 15.62
CA THR A 8 -20.46 80.15 16.87
C THR A 8 -21.71 79.28 16.70
N ASN A 9 -22.20 79.03 15.50
CA ASN A 9 -23.35 78.16 15.18
C ASN A 9 -23.08 77.33 13.93
N PRO A 10 -22.15 76.38 13.97
CA PRO A 10 -21.85 75.58 12.82
C PRO A 10 -22.87 74.48 12.58
N SER A 11 -23.16 74.17 11.31
CA SER A 11 -23.91 72.96 10.90
C SER A 11 -22.97 71.80 10.65
N PRO A 12 -23.40 70.54 10.84
CA PRO A 12 -22.57 69.41 10.48
C PRO A 12 -22.11 69.46 9.03
N GLY A 13 -20.79 69.35 8.80
CA GLY A 13 -20.18 69.51 7.50
C GLY A 13 -19.57 70.87 7.22
N ASP A 14 -19.87 71.90 8.03
CA ASP A 14 -19.23 73.22 7.86
C ASP A 14 -17.71 73.09 8.09
N THR A 15 -16.99 73.88 7.31
CA THR A 15 -15.51 73.91 7.35
C THR A 15 -14.99 75.26 7.76
N ASN A 16 -13.94 75.29 8.56
CA ASN A 16 -13.19 76.49 8.91
C ASN A 16 -11.68 76.27 8.79
N THR A 17 -10.97 77.09 8.07
CA THR A 17 -9.53 76.98 7.87
C THR A 17 -8.78 78.00 8.72
N VAL A 18 -7.89 77.49 9.56
CA VAL A 18 -7.02 78.32 10.41
C VAL A 18 -5.57 77.94 10.13
N GLY A 19 -4.85 78.84 9.55
CA GLY A 19 -3.50 78.57 9.07
C GLY A 19 -3.50 77.56 7.93
N SER A 20 -2.74 76.49 8.10
CA SER A 20 -2.69 75.38 7.11
C SER A 20 -3.66 74.25 7.44
N LYS A 21 -4.51 74.41 8.42
CA LYS A 21 -5.39 73.31 8.88
C LYS A 21 -6.85 73.65 8.60
N THR A 22 -7.55 72.73 7.94
CA THR A 22 -8.99 72.78 7.74
C THR A 22 -9.68 71.94 8.81
N TYR A 23 -10.63 72.54 9.50
CA TYR A 23 -11.46 71.90 10.49
C TYR A 23 -12.85 71.71 9.91
N THR A 24 -13.48 70.58 10.18
CA THR A 24 -14.86 70.29 9.80
C THR A 24 -15.67 70.06 11.07
N TRP A 25 -16.86 70.69 11.15
CA TRP A 25 -17.79 70.45 12.24
C TRP A 25 -18.52 69.12 12.06
N ASN A 26 -18.41 68.24 13.06
CA ASN A 26 -19.04 66.93 12.98
C ASN A 26 -20.37 66.82 13.71
N GLY A 27 -20.91 67.95 14.11
CA GLY A 27 -22.14 68.10 14.92
C GLY A 27 -21.89 68.27 16.41
N TYR A 28 -20.68 68.01 16.90
CA TYR A 28 -20.31 68.11 18.33
C TYR A 28 -19.00 68.86 18.55
N ALA A 29 -18.08 68.78 17.60
CA ALA A 29 -16.78 69.44 17.72
C ALA A 29 -16.17 69.74 16.35
N TRP A 30 -15.25 70.73 16.32
CA TRP A 30 -14.42 70.97 15.16
C TRP A 30 -13.27 69.93 15.12
N ILE A 31 -13.31 69.05 14.12
CA ILE A 31 -12.28 68.00 13.90
C ILE A 31 -11.42 68.40 12.70
N VAL A 32 -10.15 68.11 12.76
CA VAL A 32 -9.24 68.28 11.61
C VAL A 32 -9.39 67.08 10.68
N THR A 33 -9.75 67.36 9.41
CA THR A 33 -9.87 66.33 8.38
C THR A 33 -8.68 66.37 7.41
N GLY A 34 -8.26 65.22 6.92
CA GLY A 34 -7.20 65.12 5.92
C GLY A 34 -5.78 65.39 6.42
N GLN A 35 -5.54 65.34 7.73
CA GLN A 35 -4.20 65.58 8.29
C GLN A 35 -3.34 64.31 8.27
N SER A 36 -2.13 64.42 7.77
CA SER A 36 -1.08 63.43 8.02
C SER A 36 -0.46 63.64 9.39
N ILE A 37 -0.39 62.65 10.20
CA ILE A 37 0.37 62.67 11.46
C ILE A 37 1.78 62.23 11.14
N THR A 38 2.74 63.15 11.19
CA THR A 38 4.17 62.82 11.12
C THR A 38 4.71 62.86 12.52
N ALA A 39 5.00 61.68 13.09
CA ALA A 39 5.54 61.53 14.43
C ALA A 39 6.72 60.58 14.44
N THR A 40 7.70 60.84 15.29
CA THR A 40 8.84 59.93 15.51
C THR A 40 8.41 58.64 16.27
N SER A 41 7.34 58.73 17.01
CA SER A 41 6.68 57.58 17.68
C SER A 41 5.19 57.86 17.86
N LEU A 42 4.35 56.85 17.80
CA LEU A 42 2.95 56.86 18.16
C LEU A 42 2.72 55.83 19.25
N ILE A 43 2.33 56.27 20.45
CA ILE A 43 2.00 55.40 21.54
C ILE A 43 0.49 55.53 21.83
N SER A 44 -0.23 54.44 21.72
CA SER A 44 -1.63 54.37 22.08
C SER A 44 -1.80 53.44 23.29
N THR A 45 -2.50 53.94 24.31
CA THR A 45 -2.86 53.12 25.52
C THR A 45 -4.25 52.49 25.39
N GLY A 46 -4.93 52.70 24.25
CA GLY A 46 -6.22 52.12 23.94
C GLY A 46 -6.25 51.57 22.53
N PRO A 47 -7.39 51.04 22.06
CA PRO A 47 -7.56 50.51 20.73
C PRO A 47 -7.23 51.57 19.63
N VAL A 48 -6.54 51.13 18.58
CA VAL A 48 -6.36 51.91 17.35
C VAL A 48 -7.32 51.36 16.31
N LEU A 49 -8.28 52.17 15.84
CA LEU A 49 -9.25 51.75 14.85
C LEU A 49 -8.96 52.45 13.53
N ILE A 50 -8.72 51.64 12.47
CA ILE A 50 -8.54 52.13 11.13
C ILE A 50 -9.77 51.81 10.30
N LEU A 51 -10.55 52.81 9.93
CA LEU A 51 -11.83 52.68 9.22
C LEU A 51 -11.70 52.67 7.69
N ASN A 52 -10.50 52.78 7.18
CA ASN A 52 -10.27 52.71 5.74
C ASN A 52 -10.48 51.27 5.23
N THR A 53 -11.28 51.10 4.19
CA THR A 53 -11.65 49.78 3.61
C THR A 53 -10.83 49.43 2.36
N THR A 54 -9.73 50.13 2.11
CA THR A 54 -8.86 49.83 0.95
C THR A 54 -8.21 48.47 1.12
N ASN A 55 -8.46 47.58 0.17
CA ASN A 55 -7.80 46.26 0.14
C ASN A 55 -6.31 46.41 -0.16
N SER A 56 -5.50 45.61 0.49
CA SER A 56 -4.09 45.48 0.19
C SER A 56 -3.89 44.55 -1.03
N THR A 57 -3.21 45.05 -2.05
CA THR A 57 -2.81 44.27 -3.25
C THR A 57 -1.29 44.12 -3.36
N SER A 58 -0.55 44.81 -2.47
CA SER A 58 0.92 44.76 -2.38
C SER A 58 1.38 45.26 -1.01
N SER A 59 2.68 45.19 -0.73
CA SER A 59 3.27 45.76 0.48
C SER A 59 3.18 47.28 0.61
N THR A 60 2.74 47.97 -0.43
CA THR A 60 2.63 49.44 -0.45
C THR A 60 1.20 49.95 -0.57
N THR A 61 0.20 49.04 -0.49
CA THR A 61 -1.22 49.36 -0.61
C THR A 61 -2.00 48.78 0.56
N GLY A 62 -3.16 49.35 0.87
CA GLY A 62 -4.04 48.91 1.94
C GLY A 62 -4.38 50.00 2.93
N ALA A 63 -5.31 49.68 3.85
CA ALA A 63 -5.71 50.61 4.92
C ALA A 63 -4.60 50.84 5.96
N LEU A 64 -3.74 49.86 6.17
CA LEU A 64 -2.55 49.95 6.99
C LEU A 64 -1.35 49.44 6.17
N VAL A 65 -0.34 50.30 6.01
CA VAL A 65 0.93 49.97 5.34
C VAL A 65 2.06 50.10 6.35
N VAL A 66 2.78 49.02 6.59
CA VAL A 66 3.94 48.94 7.50
C VAL A 66 5.17 48.65 6.65
N SER A 67 6.04 49.65 6.49
CA SER A 67 7.25 49.52 5.66
C SER A 67 8.38 48.74 6.33
N GLY A 68 8.28 48.50 7.63
CA GLY A 68 9.20 47.68 8.44
C GLY A 68 8.52 46.43 8.96
N GLY A 69 9.10 45.82 9.98
CA GLY A 69 8.49 44.66 10.66
C GLY A 69 7.32 45.07 11.55
N ALA A 70 6.33 44.21 11.69
CA ALA A 70 5.25 44.32 12.66
C ALA A 70 5.40 43.18 13.71
N GLY A 71 5.43 43.54 14.99
CA GLY A 71 5.46 42.58 16.11
C GLY A 71 4.10 42.56 16.81
N PHE A 72 3.58 41.35 17.02
CA PHE A 72 2.34 41.12 17.76
C PHE A 72 2.66 40.31 19.00
N GLY A 73 2.29 40.83 20.20
CA GLY A 73 2.52 40.13 21.47
C GLY A 73 1.45 39.09 21.79
N ALA A 74 0.39 38.98 21.00
CA ALA A 74 -0.70 38.03 21.10
C ALA A 74 -1.19 37.61 19.69
N ASP A 75 -2.34 37.02 19.62
CA ASP A 75 -2.93 36.51 18.40
C ASP A 75 -3.23 37.56 17.33
N VAL A 76 -3.14 37.20 16.07
CA VAL A 76 -3.59 37.99 14.93
C VAL A 76 -4.81 37.32 14.29
N TYR A 77 -5.94 38.03 14.29
CA TYR A 77 -7.15 37.57 13.63
C TYR A 77 -7.27 38.19 12.24
N ILE A 78 -7.40 37.34 11.22
CA ILE A 78 -7.52 37.75 9.82
C ILE A 78 -8.78 37.10 9.25
N ASP A 79 -9.78 37.92 8.91
CA ASP A 79 -11.05 37.47 8.33
C ASP A 79 -10.97 37.24 6.81
N GLY A 80 -9.82 37.37 6.23
CA GLY A 80 -9.56 37.17 4.80
C GLY A 80 -8.35 36.27 4.54
N ASN A 81 -7.80 36.37 3.35
CA ASN A 81 -6.58 35.64 2.98
C ASN A 81 -5.34 36.34 3.55
N LEU A 82 -4.40 35.54 4.05
CA LEU A 82 -3.04 35.98 4.35
C LEU A 82 -2.12 35.72 3.15
N TYR A 83 -1.51 36.77 2.60
CA TYR A 83 -0.51 36.68 1.54
C TYR A 83 0.88 36.95 2.11
N VAL A 84 1.83 36.03 1.88
CA VAL A 84 3.23 36.22 2.23
C VAL A 84 4.05 36.14 0.95
N GLN A 85 4.82 37.23 0.64
CA GLN A 85 5.59 37.35 -0.61
C GLN A 85 4.73 37.12 -1.87
N GLY A 86 3.45 37.55 -1.84
CA GLY A 86 2.51 37.36 -2.93
C GLY A 86 1.87 35.95 -2.99
N GLN A 87 2.20 35.07 -2.09
CA GLN A 87 1.58 33.76 -1.96
C GLN A 87 0.48 33.76 -0.89
N THR A 88 -0.62 33.09 -1.15
CA THR A 88 -1.66 32.89 -0.13
C THR A 88 -1.19 31.79 0.83
N LEU A 89 -0.94 32.13 2.08
CA LEU A 89 -0.53 31.18 3.11
C LEU A 89 -1.72 30.59 3.86
N LEU A 90 -2.80 31.36 4.05
CA LEU A 90 -3.99 30.90 4.73
C LEU A 90 -5.22 31.34 3.93
N THR A 91 -6.15 30.44 3.74
CA THR A 91 -7.51 30.69 3.28
C THR A 91 -8.46 30.68 4.49
N THR A 92 -9.69 31.12 4.33
CA THR A 92 -10.73 31.23 5.39
C THR A 92 -11.07 29.93 6.13
N SER A 93 -10.44 28.81 5.77
CA SER A 93 -10.54 27.57 6.52
C SER A 93 -9.33 27.44 7.43
N SER A 94 -9.54 27.50 8.73
CA SER A 94 -8.49 27.30 9.73
C SER A 94 -7.84 25.93 9.56
N PHE A 95 -6.62 25.93 9.05
CA PHE A 95 -5.84 24.70 8.85
C PHE A 95 -4.60 24.81 9.76
N ASN A 96 -4.71 24.22 10.94
CA ASN A 96 -3.57 24.09 11.83
C ASN A 96 -2.89 22.75 11.56
N VAL A 97 -1.93 22.71 10.63
CA VAL A 97 -1.13 21.51 10.36
C VAL A 97 0.32 21.84 10.62
N ASP A 98 0.83 21.25 11.68
CA ASP A 98 2.25 21.10 11.87
C ASP A 98 2.71 19.93 10.97
N ILE A 99 3.15 20.25 9.77
CA ILE A 99 3.57 19.27 8.78
C ILE A 99 5.08 19.14 8.88
N SER A 100 5.54 18.06 9.46
CA SER A 100 6.95 17.69 9.48
C SER A 100 7.19 16.43 8.63
N GLU A 101 8.27 16.42 7.86
CA GLU A 101 8.74 15.23 7.18
C GLU A 101 9.25 14.21 8.19
N GLY A 102 8.78 12.96 8.08
CA GLY A 102 9.30 11.82 8.82
C GLY A 102 10.14 10.92 7.90
N THR A 103 10.71 9.88 8.46
CA THR A 103 11.54 8.92 7.69
C THR A 103 10.80 8.17 6.61
N ASP A 104 9.47 8.13 6.68
CA ASP A 104 8.62 7.30 5.82
C ASP A 104 7.52 8.10 5.10
N ILE A 105 7.51 9.43 5.25
CA ILE A 105 6.54 10.32 4.61
C ILE A 105 7.33 11.42 3.91
N ASP A 106 7.13 11.52 2.61
CA ASP A 106 7.62 12.62 1.79
C ASP A 106 6.47 13.61 1.55
N ILE A 107 6.73 14.89 1.79
CA ILE A 107 5.77 15.98 1.64
C ILE A 107 6.18 16.81 0.44
N VAL A 108 5.48 16.65 -0.66
CA VAL A 108 5.73 17.42 -1.87
C VAL A 108 4.73 18.54 -2.00
N ILE A 109 5.23 19.77 -2.06
CA ILE A 109 4.43 20.95 -2.41
C ILE A 109 4.44 21.08 -3.93
N ASP A 110 3.32 20.81 -4.57
CA ASP A 110 3.17 20.94 -6.01
C ASP A 110 2.89 22.40 -6.37
N ASN A 111 3.94 23.13 -6.74
CA ASN A 111 3.84 24.53 -7.13
C ASN A 111 3.18 24.75 -8.52
N THR A 112 2.89 23.67 -9.25
CA THR A 112 2.18 23.74 -10.55
C THR A 112 0.67 23.75 -10.37
N VAL A 113 0.18 23.30 -9.22
CA VAL A 113 -1.24 23.30 -8.85
C VAL A 113 -1.39 24.12 -7.57
N THR A 114 -2.20 25.17 -7.60
CA THR A 114 -2.42 26.05 -6.45
C THR A 114 -2.98 25.25 -5.25
N ASN A 115 -2.32 25.35 -4.10
CA ASN A 115 -2.75 24.76 -2.82
C ASN A 115 -2.77 23.23 -2.76
N LEU A 116 -1.97 22.55 -3.58
CA LEU A 116 -1.87 21.08 -3.51
C LEU A 116 -0.63 20.67 -2.70
N VAL A 117 -0.87 20.05 -1.55
CA VAL A 117 0.15 19.35 -0.78
C VAL A 117 -0.08 17.85 -0.96
N LYS A 118 0.91 17.15 -1.48
CA LYS A 118 0.88 15.69 -1.68
C LYS A 118 1.68 15.02 -0.58
N PHE A 119 1.07 14.02 0.03
CA PHE A 119 1.74 13.14 0.99
C PHE A 119 2.03 11.82 0.30
N TYR A 120 3.29 11.45 0.23
CA TYR A 120 3.72 10.16 -0.28
C TYR A 120 4.17 9.27 0.88
N ASN A 121 3.63 8.08 0.95
CA ASN A 121 4.19 7.05 1.80
C ASN A 121 5.39 6.43 1.06
N ILE A 122 6.59 6.71 1.51
CA ILE A 122 7.85 6.18 0.97
C ILE A 122 8.39 5.03 1.83
N SER A 123 7.56 4.51 2.73
CA SER A 123 7.96 3.39 3.59
C SER A 123 8.34 2.17 2.75
N THR A 124 9.53 1.66 2.99
CA THR A 124 9.94 0.34 2.51
C THR A 124 9.49 -0.73 3.50
N LEU A 125 9.48 -1.99 3.09
CA LEU A 125 9.20 -3.08 4.04
C LEU A 125 10.23 -3.10 5.18
N ASP A 126 11.46 -2.72 4.93
CA ASP A 126 12.52 -2.59 5.94
C ASP A 126 12.16 -1.55 7.00
N SER A 127 11.77 -0.34 6.59
CA SER A 127 11.38 0.72 7.53
C SER A 127 10.12 0.37 8.32
N VAL A 128 9.17 -0.35 7.73
CA VAL A 128 7.96 -0.83 8.43
C VAL A 128 8.31 -1.90 9.45
N THR A 129 9.15 -2.88 9.10
CA THR A 129 9.54 -3.97 9.99
C THR A 129 10.47 -3.52 11.12
N LEU A 130 11.25 -2.44 10.90
CA LEU A 130 12.06 -1.82 11.96
C LEU A 130 11.18 -1.21 13.06
N ARG A 131 10.01 -0.67 12.73
CA ARG A 131 9.05 -0.11 13.69
C ARG A 131 8.20 -1.18 14.37
N GLY A 132 7.95 -2.30 13.71
CA GLY A 132 7.18 -3.43 14.25
C GLY A 132 7.20 -4.60 13.29
N SER A 133 7.79 -5.72 13.73
CA SER A 133 7.98 -6.93 12.92
C SER A 133 6.80 -7.91 12.97
N THR A 134 5.69 -7.52 13.62
CA THR A 134 4.51 -8.38 13.77
C THR A 134 3.28 -7.75 13.12
N THR A 135 2.46 -8.58 12.49
CA THR A 135 1.13 -8.20 12.00
C THR A 135 0.07 -9.16 12.53
N THR A 136 -1.07 -8.63 12.93
CA THR A 136 -2.25 -9.42 13.32
C THR A 136 -3.21 -9.64 12.15
N HIS A 137 -2.90 -9.05 10.98
CA HIS A 137 -3.67 -9.17 9.75
C HIS A 137 -2.99 -10.12 8.78
N SER A 138 -3.77 -10.70 7.86
CA SER A 138 -3.23 -11.53 6.79
C SER A 138 -2.38 -10.69 5.82
N LEU A 139 -1.27 -11.27 5.35
CA LEU A 139 -0.48 -10.72 4.26
C LEU A 139 -0.80 -11.51 2.99
N THR A 140 -1.26 -10.85 1.94
CA THR A 140 -1.51 -11.46 0.64
C THR A 140 -0.54 -10.88 -0.37
N ILE A 141 0.24 -11.76 -1.03
CA ILE A 141 1.13 -11.42 -2.12
C ILE A 141 0.47 -11.94 -3.40
N THR A 142 0.17 -11.05 -4.34
CA THR A 142 -0.52 -11.37 -5.61
C THR A 142 0.44 -11.47 -6.80
N ASP A 143 1.74 -11.30 -6.56
CA ASP A 143 2.76 -11.56 -7.57
C ASP A 143 2.78 -13.07 -7.84
N ASP A 144 2.71 -13.47 -9.11
CA ASP A 144 2.66 -14.86 -9.60
C ASP A 144 4.02 -15.35 -10.13
N THR A 145 5.10 -14.64 -9.79
CA THR A 145 6.45 -15.03 -10.18
C THR A 145 6.82 -16.37 -9.56
N GLU A 146 7.05 -17.38 -10.40
CA GLU A 146 7.51 -18.69 -9.95
C GLU A 146 8.94 -18.63 -9.37
N SER A 147 9.16 -19.41 -8.32
CA SER A 147 10.50 -19.61 -7.77
C SER A 147 11.23 -20.71 -8.51
N THR A 148 12.30 -20.35 -9.20
CA THR A 148 13.22 -21.29 -9.87
C THR A 148 14.54 -21.48 -9.12
N SER A 149 14.77 -20.69 -8.07
CA SER A 149 15.97 -20.74 -7.22
C SER A 149 15.67 -20.10 -5.86
N THR A 150 16.64 -20.14 -4.94
CA THR A 150 16.52 -19.49 -3.62
C THR A 150 16.52 -17.96 -3.68
N THR A 151 16.69 -17.37 -4.87
CA THR A 151 16.73 -15.90 -5.08
C THR A 151 15.62 -15.39 -5.98
N THR A 152 14.66 -16.24 -6.37
CA THR A 152 13.54 -15.90 -7.25
C THR A 152 12.21 -16.30 -6.63
N GLY A 153 11.11 -15.70 -7.11
CA GLY A 153 9.77 -15.95 -6.63
C GLY A 153 9.10 -14.72 -6.04
N ALA A 154 7.80 -14.75 -5.89
CA ALA A 154 7.00 -13.66 -5.32
C ALA A 154 7.38 -13.31 -3.86
N LEU A 155 7.93 -14.28 -3.12
CA LEU A 155 8.48 -14.09 -1.78
C LEU A 155 9.83 -14.80 -1.68
N VAL A 156 10.88 -14.05 -1.41
CA VAL A 156 12.24 -14.59 -1.19
C VAL A 156 12.61 -14.43 0.28
N ILE A 157 12.94 -15.54 0.94
CA ILE A 157 13.37 -15.58 2.35
C ILE A 157 14.79 -16.12 2.40
N THR A 158 15.75 -15.27 2.74
CA THR A 158 17.18 -15.67 2.86
C THR A 158 17.49 -16.44 4.14
N GLY A 159 16.64 -16.31 5.15
CA GLY A 159 16.73 -17.06 6.41
C GLY A 159 15.82 -18.27 6.44
N GLY A 160 15.54 -18.77 7.62
CA GLY A 160 14.59 -19.87 7.82
C GLY A 160 13.14 -19.40 7.80
N LEU A 161 12.23 -20.28 7.33
CA LEU A 161 10.79 -20.09 7.40
C LEU A 161 10.21 -20.92 8.55
N GLY A 162 9.62 -20.25 9.56
CA GLY A 162 8.87 -20.91 10.62
C GLY A 162 7.37 -20.84 10.33
N VAL A 163 6.69 -21.98 10.27
CA VAL A 163 5.24 -22.08 10.07
C VAL A 163 4.60 -22.83 11.23
N GLY A 164 3.80 -22.14 12.03
CA GLY A 164 3.17 -22.71 13.22
C GLY A 164 2.02 -23.68 12.95
N LYS A 165 1.54 -23.77 11.70
CA LYS A 165 0.44 -24.65 11.28
C LYS A 165 0.78 -25.32 9.94
N ARG A 166 -0.23 -25.58 9.10
CA ARG A 166 -0.07 -26.25 7.81
C ARG A 166 0.44 -25.28 6.73
N ILE A 167 1.22 -25.82 5.80
CA ILE A 167 1.52 -25.21 4.51
C ILE A 167 0.61 -25.87 3.48
N ASN A 168 -0.19 -25.09 2.76
CA ASN A 168 -0.93 -25.54 1.58
C ASN A 168 -0.21 -25.00 0.36
N CYS A 169 0.32 -25.87 -0.45
CA CYS A 169 1.03 -25.54 -1.68
C CYS A 169 0.79 -26.65 -2.70
N GLU A 170 1.01 -26.35 -3.96
CA GLU A 170 0.88 -27.31 -5.05
C GLU A 170 2.03 -28.34 -4.99
N SER A 171 3.27 -27.85 -4.86
CA SER A 171 4.46 -28.68 -4.75
C SER A 171 5.52 -28.07 -3.84
N ILE A 172 6.45 -28.86 -3.36
CA ILE A 172 7.63 -28.42 -2.60
C ILE A 172 8.89 -28.90 -3.32
N ARG A 173 9.74 -27.96 -3.75
CA ARG A 173 11.06 -28.27 -4.28
C ARG A 173 12.12 -28.12 -3.19
N ILE A 174 12.95 -29.15 -3.02
CA ILE A 174 14.04 -29.18 -2.04
C ILE A 174 15.33 -29.53 -2.79
N ALA A 175 16.12 -28.52 -3.14
CA ALA A 175 17.33 -28.69 -3.95
C ALA A 175 17.07 -29.59 -5.19
N ASP A 176 17.59 -30.80 -5.18
CA ASP A 176 17.52 -31.75 -6.30
C ASP A 176 16.31 -32.69 -6.21
N ALA A 177 15.34 -32.42 -5.34
CA ALA A 177 14.13 -33.20 -5.17
C ALA A 177 12.87 -32.35 -5.20
N ILE A 178 11.77 -32.96 -5.62
CA ILE A 178 10.43 -32.37 -5.51
C ILE A 178 9.49 -33.33 -4.80
N LEU A 179 8.62 -32.79 -3.99
CA LEU A 179 7.46 -33.47 -3.42
C LEU A 179 6.21 -32.88 -4.07
N ASP A 180 5.46 -33.73 -4.75
CA ASP A 180 4.29 -33.36 -5.51
C ASP A 180 3.14 -34.33 -5.28
N SER A 181 1.90 -33.89 -5.47
CA SER A 181 0.73 -34.75 -5.31
C SER A 181 -0.32 -34.48 -6.37
N SER A 182 -1.00 -35.54 -6.78
CA SER A 182 -2.11 -35.48 -7.72
C SER A 182 -3.28 -36.37 -7.27
N GLN A 183 -4.46 -36.11 -7.82
CA GLN A 183 -5.64 -36.93 -7.62
C GLN A 183 -6.34 -37.16 -8.95
N VAL A 184 -6.65 -38.42 -9.22
CA VAL A 184 -7.34 -38.85 -10.45
C VAL A 184 -8.54 -39.73 -10.07
N SER A 185 -9.68 -39.52 -10.73
CA SER A 185 -10.85 -40.41 -10.62
C SER A 185 -10.86 -41.37 -11.80
N VAL A 186 -10.95 -42.67 -11.51
CA VAL A 186 -10.98 -43.75 -12.50
C VAL A 186 -12.29 -44.51 -12.34
N ASN A 187 -13.11 -44.50 -13.38
CA ASN A 187 -14.41 -45.19 -13.44
C ASN A 187 -14.52 -46.15 -14.64
N THR A 188 -13.41 -46.62 -15.09
CA THR A 188 -13.26 -47.54 -16.23
C THR A 188 -12.20 -48.58 -15.94
N SER A 189 -12.32 -49.75 -16.57
CA SER A 189 -11.25 -50.77 -16.59
C SER A 189 -10.20 -50.53 -17.67
N ALA A 190 -10.29 -49.45 -18.45
CA ALA A 190 -9.23 -49.09 -19.37
C ALA A 190 -8.03 -48.49 -18.64
N THR A 191 -6.85 -48.71 -19.20
CA THR A 191 -5.60 -48.14 -18.67
C THR A 191 -5.66 -46.61 -18.68
N THR A 192 -5.48 -45.99 -17.50
CA THR A 192 -5.58 -44.55 -17.26
C THR A 192 -4.25 -44.02 -16.75
N VAL A 193 -3.83 -42.85 -17.25
CA VAL A 193 -2.66 -42.13 -16.72
C VAL A 193 -3.04 -41.54 -15.36
N ILE A 194 -2.29 -41.87 -14.31
CA ILE A 194 -2.51 -41.34 -12.96
C ILE A 194 -1.46 -40.34 -12.53
N ASP A 195 -0.28 -40.33 -13.20
CA ASP A 195 0.76 -39.33 -13.01
C ASP A 195 1.66 -39.25 -14.25
N ALA A 196 2.26 -38.07 -14.47
CA ALA A 196 3.22 -37.85 -15.55
C ALA A 196 4.24 -36.78 -15.16
N TYR A 197 5.50 -36.96 -15.60
CA TYR A 197 6.55 -35.93 -15.46
C TYR A 197 7.55 -36.00 -16.64
N HIS A 198 8.20 -34.89 -16.92
CA HIS A 198 9.18 -34.82 -17.98
C HIS A 198 10.56 -35.32 -17.50
N ILE A 199 11.29 -36.11 -18.33
CA ILE A 199 12.58 -36.72 -17.94
C ILE A 199 13.69 -35.69 -17.67
N SER A 200 13.54 -34.44 -18.13
CA SER A 200 14.47 -33.36 -17.78
C SER A 200 14.30 -32.86 -16.34
N GLU A 201 13.18 -33.16 -15.73
CA GLU A 201 12.92 -32.79 -14.34
C GLU A 201 13.40 -33.87 -13.37
N PHE A 202 13.11 -35.13 -13.70
CA PHE A 202 13.45 -36.27 -12.86
C PHE A 202 13.84 -37.47 -13.69
N ARG A 203 14.77 -38.27 -13.16
CA ARG A 203 15.13 -39.61 -13.70
C ARG A 203 14.64 -40.73 -12.79
N SER A 204 14.31 -40.44 -11.57
CA SER A 204 13.80 -41.39 -10.61
C SER A 204 12.65 -40.82 -9.77
N ALA A 205 11.74 -41.68 -9.41
CA ALA A 205 10.61 -41.30 -8.57
C ALA A 205 10.27 -42.41 -7.57
N LYS A 206 9.88 -41.98 -6.38
CA LYS A 206 9.17 -42.80 -5.41
C LYS A 206 7.72 -42.34 -5.33
N TYR A 207 6.83 -43.28 -5.43
CA TYR A 207 5.39 -43.05 -5.28
C TYR A 207 4.84 -43.67 -4.00
N LEU A 208 3.92 -42.97 -3.35
CA LEU A 208 2.98 -43.50 -2.38
C LEU A 208 1.59 -43.26 -2.93
N ILE A 209 0.85 -44.31 -3.23
CA ILE A 209 -0.44 -44.24 -3.92
C ILE A 209 -1.51 -44.84 -3.02
N GLN A 210 -2.58 -44.07 -2.79
CA GLN A 210 -3.80 -44.52 -2.13
C GLN A 210 -4.90 -44.63 -3.14
N ILE A 211 -5.61 -45.75 -3.17
CA ILE A 211 -6.79 -45.99 -3.98
C ILE A 211 -7.97 -46.19 -3.06
N ASP A 212 -9.04 -45.47 -3.27
CA ASP A 212 -10.32 -45.60 -2.59
C ASP A 212 -11.35 -46.10 -3.61
N GLU A 213 -11.91 -47.26 -3.42
CA GLU A 213 -13.00 -47.81 -4.24
C GLU A 213 -14.33 -47.77 -3.51
N GLY A 214 -15.34 -47.13 -4.15
CA GLY A 214 -16.68 -47.04 -3.61
C GLY A 214 -16.90 -45.93 -2.60
N SER A 215 -17.91 -46.06 -1.78
CA SER A 215 -18.29 -45.07 -0.77
C SER A 215 -18.96 -45.72 0.44
N GLY A 216 -18.77 -45.08 1.61
CA GLY A 216 -19.37 -45.53 2.87
C GLY A 216 -18.66 -46.75 3.51
N ALA A 217 -19.40 -47.56 4.24
CA ALA A 217 -18.87 -48.66 5.06
C ALA A 217 -18.36 -49.87 4.26
N LEU A 218 -18.58 -49.89 2.94
CA LEU A 218 -18.15 -50.97 2.04
C LEU A 218 -17.07 -50.54 1.07
N ALA A 219 -16.41 -49.40 1.35
CA ALA A 219 -15.30 -48.92 0.53
C ALA A 219 -14.07 -49.80 0.76
N ASP A 220 -13.45 -50.21 -0.33
CA ASP A 220 -12.16 -50.87 -0.30
C ASP A 220 -11.02 -49.85 -0.48
N PHE A 221 -9.93 -50.08 0.21
CA PHE A 221 -8.75 -49.20 0.18
C PHE A 221 -7.50 -50.02 -0.15
N GLU A 222 -6.66 -49.43 -0.97
CA GLU A 222 -5.33 -49.94 -1.26
C GLU A 222 -4.29 -48.84 -1.08
N LEU A 223 -3.19 -49.14 -0.44
CA LEU A 223 -2.01 -48.29 -0.33
C LEU A 223 -0.81 -49.04 -0.85
N ILE A 224 -0.09 -48.46 -1.78
CA ILE A 224 1.04 -49.07 -2.46
C ILE A 224 2.21 -48.11 -2.60
N GLU A 225 3.44 -48.63 -2.50
CA GLU A 225 4.66 -47.91 -2.85
C GLU A 225 5.24 -48.44 -4.19
N ILE A 226 5.65 -47.53 -5.09
CA ILE A 226 6.31 -47.85 -6.33
C ILE A 226 7.62 -47.07 -6.40
N LEU A 227 8.72 -47.76 -6.75
CA LEU A 227 9.97 -47.12 -7.15
C LEU A 227 10.10 -47.20 -8.67
N LEU A 228 10.53 -46.08 -9.27
CA LEU A 228 10.66 -45.97 -10.70
C LEU A 228 12.00 -45.29 -11.05
N VAL A 229 12.70 -45.78 -12.06
CA VAL A 229 13.88 -45.14 -12.64
C VAL A 229 13.86 -45.26 -14.17
N VAL A 230 14.41 -44.24 -14.88
CA VAL A 230 14.56 -44.21 -16.32
C VAL A 230 16.04 -44.21 -16.67
N ASP A 231 16.48 -45.17 -17.46
CA ASP A 231 17.88 -45.22 -17.93
C ASP A 231 18.14 -44.24 -19.09
N ASN A 232 19.40 -44.18 -19.53
CA ASN A 232 19.79 -43.30 -20.62
C ASN A 232 19.28 -43.77 -22.00
N SER A 233 18.82 -45.02 -22.11
CA SER A 233 18.21 -45.55 -23.34
C SER A 233 16.70 -45.24 -23.42
N GLY A 234 16.12 -44.67 -22.37
CA GLY A 234 14.68 -44.38 -22.24
C GLY A 234 13.88 -45.58 -21.74
N THR A 235 14.54 -46.63 -21.24
CA THR A 235 13.84 -47.75 -20.63
C THR A 235 13.42 -47.40 -19.22
N VAL A 236 12.14 -47.64 -18.90
CA VAL A 236 11.55 -47.39 -17.58
C VAL A 236 11.56 -48.72 -16.81
N TYR A 237 12.17 -48.69 -15.63
CA TYR A 237 12.15 -49.76 -14.65
C TYR A 237 11.30 -49.34 -13.47
N ALA A 238 10.32 -50.15 -13.12
CA ALA A 238 9.49 -49.93 -11.97
C ALA A 238 9.35 -51.20 -11.12
N THR A 239 9.24 -51.03 -9.83
CA THR A 239 8.93 -52.12 -8.89
C THR A 239 7.90 -51.66 -7.88
N GLU A 240 6.93 -52.52 -7.66
CA GLU A 240 5.91 -52.34 -6.63
C GLU A 240 6.40 -53.10 -5.39
N TYR A 241 6.29 -52.43 -4.23
CA TYR A 241 6.61 -53.03 -2.94
C TYR A 241 5.73 -52.39 -1.85
N GLY A 242 5.42 -53.12 -0.81
CA GLY A 242 4.65 -52.59 0.31
C GLY A 242 3.18 -52.32 -0.01
N VAL A 243 2.49 -53.33 -0.52
CA VAL A 243 1.04 -53.27 -0.77
C VAL A 243 0.26 -53.60 0.50
N VAL A 244 -0.71 -52.74 0.84
CA VAL A 244 -1.69 -52.96 1.94
C VAL A 244 -3.07 -52.73 1.38
N THR A 245 -3.95 -53.76 1.47
CA THR A 245 -5.34 -53.67 0.98
C THR A 245 -6.33 -54.04 2.09
N SER A 246 -7.55 -53.49 2.01
CA SER A 246 -8.67 -53.87 2.90
C SER A 246 -9.56 -54.97 2.30
N GLY A 247 -9.66 -55.05 0.98
CA GLY A 247 -10.55 -56.00 0.29
C GLY A 247 -9.92 -56.78 -0.86
N GLY A 248 -8.61 -56.63 -1.09
CA GLY A 248 -7.86 -57.19 -2.22
C GLY A 248 -7.32 -56.10 -3.16
N ASP A 249 -6.52 -56.56 -4.13
CA ASP A 249 -5.93 -55.64 -5.11
C ASP A 249 -7.00 -55.01 -6.02
N LEU A 250 -6.93 -53.72 -6.24
CA LEU A 250 -7.92 -52.96 -6.99
C LEU A 250 -7.56 -52.76 -8.47
N GLY A 251 -6.33 -53.09 -8.85
CA GLY A 251 -5.85 -52.96 -10.23
C GLY A 251 -4.35 -53.31 -10.37
N THR A 252 -3.80 -52.96 -11.50
CA THR A 252 -2.36 -53.11 -11.84
C THR A 252 -1.75 -51.81 -12.29
N PHE A 253 -0.46 -51.67 -12.02
CA PHE A 253 0.29 -50.50 -12.45
C PHE A 253 1.23 -50.86 -13.64
N SER A 254 1.46 -49.89 -14.48
CA SER A 254 2.49 -49.94 -15.54
C SER A 254 3.07 -48.56 -15.77
N SER A 255 4.25 -48.51 -16.38
CA SER A 255 4.91 -47.25 -16.67
C SER A 255 5.59 -47.28 -18.04
N SER A 256 5.66 -46.13 -18.70
CA SER A 256 6.41 -45.98 -19.95
C SER A 256 6.92 -44.58 -20.14
N LEU A 257 8.02 -44.43 -20.89
CA LEU A 257 8.46 -43.16 -21.46
C LEU A 257 7.92 -43.07 -22.90
N LEU A 258 7.24 -41.98 -23.21
CA LEU A 258 6.71 -41.71 -24.54
C LEU A 258 7.63 -40.78 -25.34
N PRO A 259 7.46 -40.68 -26.69
CA PRO A 259 8.28 -39.83 -27.56
C PRO A 259 8.24 -38.33 -27.20
N ASP A 260 7.31 -37.90 -26.42
CA ASP A 260 7.21 -36.53 -25.89
C ASP A 260 8.09 -36.29 -24.65
N ASN A 261 8.93 -37.27 -24.28
CA ASN A 261 9.82 -37.28 -23.14
C ASN A 261 9.08 -37.25 -21.78
N PHE A 262 7.80 -37.60 -21.76
CA PHE A 262 7.06 -37.77 -20.48
C PHE A 262 7.09 -39.22 -20.06
N VAL A 263 7.52 -39.44 -18.84
CA VAL A 263 7.29 -40.68 -18.10
C VAL A 263 5.87 -40.66 -17.57
N ARG A 264 5.12 -41.69 -17.88
CA ARG A 264 3.75 -41.83 -17.39
C ARG A 264 3.62 -43.08 -16.52
N LEU A 265 2.95 -42.90 -15.40
CA LEU A 265 2.48 -43.98 -14.54
C LEU A 265 1.01 -44.24 -14.86
N TYR A 266 0.68 -45.46 -15.16
CA TYR A 266 -0.66 -45.91 -15.52
C TYR A 266 -1.23 -46.81 -14.45
N PHE A 267 -2.54 -46.79 -14.31
CA PHE A 267 -3.35 -47.70 -13.52
C PHE A 267 -4.40 -48.34 -14.42
N THR A 268 -4.55 -49.68 -14.31
CA THR A 268 -5.60 -50.44 -14.97
C THR A 268 -6.45 -51.11 -13.90
N ALA A 269 -7.65 -50.62 -13.70
CA ALA A 269 -8.55 -51.14 -12.69
C ALA A 269 -9.12 -52.49 -13.06
N TYR A 270 -9.29 -53.38 -12.08
CA TYR A 270 -9.90 -54.70 -12.30
C TYR A 270 -11.41 -54.64 -12.62
N ASN A 271 -12.06 -53.58 -12.23
CA ASN A 271 -13.47 -53.32 -12.50
C ASN A 271 -13.73 -51.84 -12.78
N ALA A 272 -14.92 -51.48 -13.28
CA ALA A 272 -15.31 -50.11 -13.60
C ALA A 272 -15.95 -49.36 -12.44
N THR A 273 -15.91 -49.87 -11.21
CA THR A 273 -16.35 -49.13 -10.02
C THR A 273 -15.49 -47.88 -9.86
N ASN A 274 -16.13 -46.77 -9.51
CA ASN A 274 -15.40 -45.50 -9.36
C ASN A 274 -14.34 -45.62 -8.26
N LYS A 275 -13.12 -45.24 -8.62
CA LYS A 275 -11.95 -45.18 -7.75
C LYS A 275 -11.42 -43.77 -7.71
N VAL A 276 -11.04 -43.33 -6.51
CA VAL A 276 -10.30 -42.08 -6.32
C VAL A 276 -8.86 -42.46 -5.99
N ILE A 277 -7.93 -42.13 -6.87
CA ILE A 277 -6.51 -42.41 -6.75
C ILE A 277 -5.81 -41.13 -6.34
N ARG A 278 -5.13 -41.16 -5.18
CA ARG A 278 -4.26 -40.10 -4.69
C ARG A 278 -2.82 -40.53 -4.78
N VAL A 279 -2.04 -39.74 -5.45
CA VAL A 279 -0.62 -40.00 -5.72
C VAL A 279 0.21 -38.97 -4.99
N LEU A 280 1.16 -39.42 -4.20
CA LEU A 280 2.25 -38.62 -3.67
C LEU A 280 3.54 -39.09 -4.36
N ARG A 281 4.22 -38.20 -5.07
CA ARG A 281 5.48 -38.47 -5.76
C ARG A 281 6.62 -37.69 -5.09
N THR A 282 7.73 -38.37 -4.86
CA THR A 282 9.03 -37.74 -4.63
C THR A 282 9.91 -38.01 -5.85
N GLY A 283 10.19 -36.97 -6.63
CA GLY A 283 11.09 -37.03 -7.78
C GLY A 283 12.49 -36.56 -7.42
N MET A 284 13.52 -37.16 -8.02
CA MET A 284 14.90 -36.70 -7.89
C MET A 284 15.42 -36.23 -9.23
N ALA A 285 16.03 -35.02 -9.25
CA ALA A 285 16.61 -34.42 -10.44
C ALA A 285 17.75 -35.29 -11.02
N PRO A 286 17.98 -35.20 -12.36
CA PRO A 286 19.03 -35.95 -13.05
C PRO A 286 20.43 -35.58 -12.58
#